data_436cac62e7e9f99386827704122db036
#
_entry.id   436cac62e7e9f99386827704122db036
#
_cell.length_a   1.000
_cell.length_b   1.000
_cell.length_c   1.000
_cell.angle_alpha   90.00
_cell.angle_beta   90.00
_cell.angle_gamma   90.00
#
_symmetry.space_group_name_H-M   'P 1'
#
loop_
_entity.id
_entity.type
_entity.pdbx_description
1 polymer ?
#
loop_
_entity_poly.entity_id
_entity_poly.type
_entity_poly.pdbx_seq_one_letter_code
_entity_poly.pdbx_strand_id
1 'polypeptide(L)'
;MKKFFLLLSLVMLVSCNSDPAAKYYKSIPKGFDKMCQRAIDEWKVPGMAVAVVKDGEIVFMEGFGKAHLGDSLQAPVPVTPQTQFVIASTSKAITAGLLATVMDDYPEIKWDAPVKNYLPDFRLYDPWVTENFQVRDIMSHHTGWKSYCLDDLPAWGYDRDDLYKLFAVVRPTYSFRTKYAYNNEMYTVSAKIIEKYTGKSWDEAIVERIFTPLEMKNSTTGNVSFYTAENLAQGYRMRKAEDKDEIKVVPRTDKEDAFTWLSAVAPAGFVISTVEDMANWVKMNLAHGEFKGQQIISRENHDMLFYPQTITSCTDERLCNYAQGWTIE
;
A
#
# COMPACT_ATOMS: atom_id res chain seq x y z
N MET A 1 -26.59 -29.87 69.82
CA MET A 1 -25.42 -29.79 68.85
C MET A 1 -25.97 -29.89 67.44
N LYS A 2 -26.18 -28.75 66.79
CA LYS A 2 -26.69 -28.69 65.40
C LYS A 2 -25.50 -28.59 64.46
N LYS A 3 -25.32 -29.57 63.57
CA LYS A 3 -24.29 -29.60 62.54
C LYS A 3 -24.81 -28.74 61.34
N PHE A 4 -24.08 -27.67 61.03
CA PHE A 4 -24.27 -26.86 59.82
C PHE A 4 -23.50 -27.56 58.69
N PHE A 5 -24.21 -28.01 57.65
CA PHE A 5 -23.62 -28.43 56.38
C PHE A 5 -23.48 -27.19 55.49
N LEU A 6 -22.22 -26.84 55.21
CA LEU A 6 -21.90 -25.78 54.24
C LEU A 6 -21.86 -26.42 52.86
N LEU A 7 -22.85 -26.12 52.01
CA LEU A 7 -22.88 -26.54 50.60
C LEU A 7 -22.02 -25.56 49.79
N LEU A 8 -20.83 -25.97 49.40
CA LEU A 8 -19.97 -25.20 48.50
C LEU A 8 -20.43 -25.44 47.07
N SER A 9 -21.24 -24.49 46.50
CA SER A 9 -21.61 -24.52 45.10
C SER A 9 -20.42 -24.01 44.25
N LEU A 10 -19.74 -24.94 43.58
CA LEU A 10 -18.71 -24.68 42.60
C LEU A 10 -19.39 -24.13 41.34
N VAL A 11 -19.42 -22.82 41.14
CA VAL A 11 -19.83 -22.21 39.88
C VAL A 11 -18.69 -22.38 38.91
N MET A 12 -18.80 -23.38 38.03
CA MET A 12 -17.95 -23.44 36.83
C MET A 12 -18.35 -22.27 35.89
N LEU A 13 -17.54 -21.22 35.89
CA LEU A 13 -17.56 -20.24 34.81
C LEU A 13 -17.01 -20.94 33.56
N VAL A 14 -17.92 -21.48 32.74
CA VAL A 14 -17.59 -21.83 31.36
C VAL A 14 -17.38 -20.50 30.65
N SER A 15 -16.10 -20.07 30.58
CA SER A 15 -15.70 -19.03 29.66
C SER A 15 -15.94 -19.58 28.26
N CYS A 16 -17.02 -19.19 27.62
CA CYS A 16 -17.17 -19.30 26.20
C CYS A 16 -16.12 -18.35 25.60
N ASN A 17 -14.92 -18.87 25.37
CA ASN A 17 -14.01 -18.27 24.40
C ASN A 17 -14.70 -18.41 23.03
N SER A 18 -15.58 -17.47 22.70
CA SER A 18 -16.01 -17.30 21.33
C SER A 18 -14.77 -16.87 20.56
N ASP A 19 -14.29 -17.74 19.69
CA ASP A 19 -13.23 -17.44 18.75
C ASP A 19 -13.59 -16.10 18.05
N PRO A 20 -12.78 -15.03 18.20
CA PRO A 20 -13.05 -13.75 17.56
C PRO A 20 -13.23 -13.88 16.05
N ALA A 21 -12.58 -14.85 15.41
CA ALA A 21 -12.71 -15.17 14.00
C ALA A 21 -14.10 -15.71 13.66
N ALA A 22 -14.77 -16.46 14.56
CA ALA A 22 -16.10 -17.05 14.29
C ALA A 22 -17.20 -16.02 13.94
N LYS A 23 -17.04 -14.75 14.35
CA LYS A 23 -17.94 -13.66 14.00
C LYS A 23 -17.93 -13.34 12.50
N TYR A 24 -16.81 -13.57 11.83
CA TYR A 24 -16.56 -13.15 10.43
C TYR A 24 -16.97 -14.21 9.39
N TYR A 25 -17.07 -15.49 9.77
CA TYR A 25 -17.29 -16.61 8.82
C TYR A 25 -18.69 -16.73 8.20
N LYS A 26 -19.68 -15.94 8.60
CA LYS A 26 -21.08 -16.10 8.16
C LYS A 26 -21.35 -15.83 6.68
N SER A 27 -20.45 -15.13 5.98
CA SER A 27 -20.63 -14.70 4.57
C SER A 27 -19.58 -15.26 3.61
N ILE A 28 -18.67 -16.09 4.11
CA ILE A 28 -17.57 -16.66 3.33
C ILE A 28 -17.91 -18.09 2.91
N PRO A 29 -17.61 -18.53 1.69
CA PRO A 29 -17.78 -19.91 1.25
C PRO A 29 -17.06 -20.90 2.16
N LYS A 30 -17.72 -22.03 2.45
CA LYS A 30 -17.06 -23.11 3.23
C LYS A 30 -15.75 -23.53 2.56
N GLY A 31 -14.66 -23.59 3.36
CA GLY A 31 -13.35 -24.00 2.87
C GLY A 31 -12.50 -22.87 2.27
N PHE A 32 -12.93 -21.62 2.42
CA PHE A 32 -12.11 -20.47 2.01
C PHE A 32 -10.76 -20.42 2.74
N ASP A 33 -10.74 -20.73 4.03
CA ASP A 33 -9.54 -20.92 4.84
C ASP A 33 -8.58 -21.96 4.23
N LYS A 34 -9.14 -23.13 3.82
CA LYS A 34 -8.38 -24.17 3.13
C LYS A 34 -7.86 -23.73 1.77
N MET A 35 -8.63 -22.91 1.04
CA MET A 35 -8.19 -22.33 -0.22
C MET A 35 -7.01 -21.39 0.00
N CYS A 36 -7.04 -20.55 1.04
CA CYS A 36 -5.93 -19.68 1.41
C CYS A 36 -4.69 -20.47 1.79
N GLN A 37 -4.83 -21.52 2.62
CA GLN A 37 -3.73 -22.40 2.98
C GLN A 37 -3.12 -23.08 1.74
N ARG A 38 -3.95 -23.65 0.87
CA ARG A 38 -3.50 -24.28 -0.38
C ARG A 38 -2.76 -23.28 -1.28
N ALA A 39 -3.22 -22.03 -1.35
CA ALA A 39 -2.56 -21.01 -2.15
C ALA A 39 -1.11 -20.76 -1.68
N ILE A 40 -0.86 -20.60 -0.40
CA ILE A 40 0.52 -20.42 0.10
C ILE A 40 1.39 -21.66 -0.11
N ASP A 41 0.82 -22.86 0.01
CA ASP A 41 1.54 -24.12 -0.19
C ASP A 41 1.93 -24.31 -1.67
N GLU A 42 0.99 -24.13 -2.60
CA GLU A 42 1.20 -24.27 -4.04
C GLU A 42 2.16 -23.20 -4.60
N TRP A 43 2.03 -21.97 -4.15
CA TRP A 43 2.87 -20.84 -4.60
C TRP A 43 4.17 -20.72 -3.80
N LYS A 44 4.37 -21.59 -2.79
CA LYS A 44 5.54 -21.56 -1.89
C LYS A 44 5.75 -20.20 -1.22
N VAL A 45 4.66 -19.51 -0.89
CA VAL A 45 4.69 -18.24 -0.15
C VAL A 45 4.81 -18.56 1.34
N PRO A 46 5.79 -17.99 2.07
CA PRO A 46 5.98 -18.30 3.50
C PRO A 46 4.76 -18.01 4.36
N GLY A 47 4.07 -16.93 4.09
CA GLY A 47 2.87 -16.55 4.82
C GLY A 47 2.08 -15.44 4.14
N MET A 48 0.83 -15.32 4.51
CA MET A 48 -0.15 -14.38 3.94
C MET A 48 -1.15 -13.97 5.02
N ALA A 49 -1.58 -12.72 5.02
CA ALA A 49 -2.74 -12.26 5.78
C ALA A 49 -3.86 -11.87 4.82
N VAL A 50 -5.09 -12.25 5.12
CA VAL A 50 -6.27 -12.03 4.27
C VAL A 50 -7.38 -11.38 5.07
N ALA A 51 -8.00 -10.33 4.51
CA ALA A 51 -9.27 -9.80 4.98
C ALA A 51 -10.24 -9.71 3.80
N VAL A 52 -11.51 -9.95 4.06
CA VAL A 52 -12.61 -9.72 3.13
C VAL A 52 -13.57 -8.73 3.76
N VAL A 53 -13.80 -7.63 3.04
CA VAL A 53 -14.78 -6.60 3.42
C VAL A 53 -15.99 -6.74 2.51
N LYS A 54 -17.18 -6.80 3.09
CA LYS A 54 -18.45 -6.86 2.38
C LYS A 54 -19.47 -5.98 3.09
N ASP A 55 -20.18 -5.14 2.33
CA ASP A 55 -21.21 -4.25 2.86
C ASP A 55 -20.71 -3.38 4.05
N GLY A 56 -19.47 -2.89 3.97
CA GLY A 56 -18.83 -2.09 5.01
C GLY A 56 -18.32 -2.88 6.23
N GLU A 57 -18.54 -4.20 6.29
CA GLU A 57 -18.13 -5.06 7.40
C GLU A 57 -17.01 -6.02 7.02
N ILE A 58 -16.10 -6.30 7.97
CA ILE A 58 -15.12 -7.37 7.79
C ILE A 58 -15.83 -8.70 8.01
N VAL A 59 -15.92 -9.51 6.95
CA VAL A 59 -16.58 -10.83 6.99
C VAL A 59 -15.62 -11.99 7.10
N PHE A 60 -14.31 -11.73 6.90
CA PHE A 60 -13.20 -12.66 7.10
C PHE A 60 -11.91 -11.88 7.39
N MET A 61 -11.10 -12.37 8.34
CA MET A 61 -9.77 -11.82 8.59
C MET A 61 -8.91 -12.87 9.30
N GLU A 62 -7.84 -13.33 8.63
CA GLU A 62 -6.97 -14.38 9.17
C GLU A 62 -5.56 -14.30 8.59
N GLY A 63 -4.57 -14.79 9.37
CA GLY A 63 -3.20 -14.98 8.94
C GLY A 63 -2.90 -16.46 8.66
N PHE A 64 -2.12 -16.73 7.60
CA PHE A 64 -1.73 -18.07 7.16
C PHE A 64 -0.22 -18.17 7.06
N GLY A 65 0.34 -19.33 7.39
CA GLY A 65 1.77 -19.59 7.30
C GLY A 65 2.61 -18.80 8.29
N LYS A 66 3.80 -18.36 7.89
CA LYS A 66 4.81 -17.76 8.76
C LYS A 66 5.26 -16.39 8.26
N ALA A 67 5.30 -15.41 9.16
CA ALA A 67 5.93 -14.10 8.97
C ALA A 67 7.46 -14.22 8.96
N HIS A 68 7.99 -15.20 9.74
CA HIS A 68 9.38 -15.60 9.74
C HIS A 68 9.47 -17.13 9.77
N LEU A 69 10.23 -17.73 8.84
CA LEU A 69 10.36 -19.20 8.75
C LEU A 69 11.19 -19.81 9.88
N GLY A 70 11.85 -18.97 10.67
CA GLY A 70 12.82 -19.41 11.67
C GLY A 70 14.23 -19.61 11.08
N ASP A 71 15.21 -19.62 11.95
CA ASP A 71 16.61 -19.90 11.65
C ASP A 71 17.30 -20.49 12.90
N SER A 72 18.63 -20.48 12.95
CA SER A 72 19.38 -20.96 14.12
C SER A 72 19.21 -20.11 15.38
N LEU A 73 18.70 -18.89 15.28
CA LEU A 73 18.59 -17.92 16.35
C LEU A 73 17.13 -17.65 16.78
N GLN A 74 16.18 -17.86 15.87
CA GLN A 74 14.78 -17.51 16.08
C GLN A 74 13.84 -18.63 15.62
N ALA A 75 12.86 -18.96 16.46
CA ALA A 75 11.78 -19.88 16.10
C ALA A 75 10.89 -19.30 15.00
N PRO A 76 10.18 -20.14 14.22
CA PRO A 76 9.20 -19.66 13.24
C PRO A 76 8.09 -18.82 13.89
N VAL A 77 7.79 -17.65 13.29
CA VAL A 77 6.75 -16.73 13.76
C VAL A 77 5.54 -16.87 12.85
N PRO A 78 4.33 -17.14 13.37
CA PRO A 78 3.13 -17.22 12.54
C PRO A 78 2.72 -15.83 12.00
N VAL A 79 2.04 -15.81 10.86
CA VAL A 79 1.32 -14.60 10.40
C VAL A 79 0.03 -14.45 11.19
N THR A 80 -0.25 -13.24 11.62
CA THR A 80 -1.51 -12.82 12.24
C THR A 80 -2.13 -11.66 11.46
N PRO A 81 -3.39 -11.28 11.69
CA PRO A 81 -3.96 -10.08 11.10
C PRO A 81 -3.20 -8.78 11.42
N GLN A 82 -2.40 -8.76 12.50
CA GLN A 82 -1.58 -7.64 12.94
C GLN A 82 -0.13 -7.73 12.43
N THR A 83 0.22 -8.78 11.68
CA THR A 83 1.54 -8.85 11.05
C THR A 83 1.69 -7.73 10.04
N GLN A 84 2.76 -6.97 10.16
CA GLN A 84 3.09 -5.87 9.26
C GLN A 84 3.77 -6.39 7.99
N PHE A 85 3.41 -5.81 6.87
CA PHE A 85 4.02 -6.07 5.57
C PHE A 85 4.40 -4.75 4.91
N VAL A 86 5.52 -4.70 4.21
CA VAL A 86 5.78 -3.65 3.22
C VAL A 86 4.79 -3.89 2.07
N ILE A 87 3.80 -3.01 1.91
CA ILE A 87 2.74 -3.20 0.91
C ILE A 87 3.13 -2.76 -0.49
N ALA A 88 4.40 -2.38 -0.66
CA ALA A 88 5.00 -2.00 -1.93
C ALA A 88 4.09 -1.04 -2.73
N SER A 89 3.89 -1.29 -4.00
CA SER A 89 3.14 -0.39 -4.90
C SER A 89 1.65 -0.18 -4.56
N THR A 90 1.08 -0.92 -3.61
CA THR A 90 -0.23 -0.58 -3.05
C THR A 90 -0.20 0.79 -2.33
N SER A 91 0.98 1.23 -1.88
CA SER A 91 1.22 2.58 -1.33
C SER A 91 0.81 3.70 -2.29
N LYS A 92 0.85 3.47 -3.59
CA LYS A 92 0.47 4.44 -4.63
C LYS A 92 -0.97 4.93 -4.48
N ALA A 93 -1.90 4.00 -4.24
CA ALA A 93 -3.30 4.32 -4.00
C ALA A 93 -3.48 5.18 -2.73
N ILE A 94 -2.72 4.87 -1.67
CA ILE A 94 -2.77 5.61 -0.41
C ILE A 94 -2.19 7.02 -0.60
N THR A 95 -1.08 7.16 -1.33
CA THR A 95 -0.50 8.48 -1.67
C THR A 95 -1.46 9.32 -2.52
N ALA A 96 -2.18 8.70 -3.46
CA ALA A 96 -3.21 9.40 -4.23
C ALA A 96 -4.37 9.88 -3.34
N GLY A 97 -4.82 9.03 -2.42
CA GLY A 97 -5.81 9.41 -1.41
C GLY A 97 -5.32 10.55 -0.50
N LEU A 98 -4.06 10.50 -0.08
CA LEU A 98 -3.44 11.58 0.70
C LEU A 98 -3.44 12.90 -0.06
N LEU A 99 -3.05 12.91 -1.34
CA LEU A 99 -3.11 14.12 -2.16
C LEU A 99 -4.56 14.63 -2.29
N ALA A 100 -5.53 13.73 -2.44
CA ALA A 100 -6.94 14.08 -2.50
C ALA A 100 -7.41 14.79 -1.21
N THR A 101 -6.99 14.33 -0.01
CA THR A 101 -7.32 15.04 1.25
C THR A 101 -6.71 16.43 1.33
N VAL A 102 -5.52 16.63 0.74
CA VAL A 102 -4.89 17.96 0.67
C VAL A 102 -5.67 18.86 -0.28
N MET A 103 -6.14 18.32 -1.41
CA MET A 103 -6.97 19.08 -2.35
C MET A 103 -8.33 19.48 -1.78
N ASP A 104 -8.87 18.71 -0.83
CA ASP A 104 -10.10 19.08 -0.11
C ASP A 104 -9.89 20.32 0.77
N ASP A 105 -8.73 20.46 1.42
CA ASP A 105 -8.40 21.62 2.25
C ASP A 105 -7.90 22.82 1.43
N TYR A 106 -7.31 22.57 0.27
CA TYR A 106 -6.73 23.58 -0.63
C TYR A 106 -7.42 23.54 -2.01
N PRO A 107 -8.64 24.06 -2.13
CA PRO A 107 -9.48 23.92 -3.33
C PRO A 107 -8.93 24.60 -4.57
N GLU A 108 -7.87 25.40 -4.46
CA GLU A 108 -7.11 25.92 -5.60
C GLU A 108 -6.31 24.85 -6.32
N ILE A 109 -5.97 23.71 -5.65
CA ILE A 109 -5.31 22.59 -6.31
C ILE A 109 -6.35 21.80 -7.10
N LYS A 110 -6.16 21.69 -8.42
CA LYS A 110 -7.08 21.00 -9.32
C LYS A 110 -6.38 19.86 -10.06
N TRP A 111 -7.09 18.75 -10.27
CA TRP A 111 -6.58 17.59 -11.00
C TRP A 111 -6.14 17.91 -12.42
N ASP A 112 -6.83 18.82 -13.09
CA ASP A 112 -6.59 19.24 -14.47
C ASP A 112 -5.70 20.49 -14.63
N ALA A 113 -5.25 21.07 -13.51
CA ALA A 113 -4.34 22.20 -13.55
C ALA A 113 -2.87 21.75 -13.68
N PRO A 114 -2.03 22.56 -14.36
CA PRO A 114 -0.61 22.28 -14.48
C PRO A 114 0.09 22.18 -13.12
N VAL A 115 0.94 21.16 -12.94
CA VAL A 115 1.79 20.98 -11.75
C VAL A 115 2.63 22.21 -11.46
N LYS A 116 3.07 22.92 -12.51
CA LYS A 116 3.88 24.12 -12.40
C LYS A 116 3.18 25.26 -11.65
N ASN A 117 1.86 25.30 -11.59
CA ASN A 117 1.11 26.28 -10.79
C ASN A 117 1.38 26.10 -9.29
N TYR A 118 1.67 24.87 -8.88
CA TYR A 118 1.90 24.49 -7.48
C TYR A 118 3.38 24.33 -7.14
N LEU A 119 4.17 23.87 -8.11
CA LEU A 119 5.64 23.71 -8.02
C LEU A 119 6.30 24.50 -9.16
N PRO A 120 6.61 25.80 -8.98
CA PRO A 120 7.15 26.66 -10.05
C PRO A 120 8.50 26.21 -10.60
N ASP A 121 9.24 25.41 -9.85
CA ASP A 121 10.52 24.79 -10.23
C ASP A 121 10.37 23.47 -10.98
N PHE A 122 9.16 22.89 -11.03
CA PHE A 122 8.89 21.66 -11.78
C PHE A 122 9.27 21.80 -13.24
N ARG A 123 10.08 20.86 -13.74
CA ARG A 123 10.56 20.84 -15.14
C ARG A 123 10.61 19.41 -15.65
N LEU A 124 10.16 19.21 -16.86
CA LEU A 124 10.39 18.03 -17.68
C LEU A 124 11.26 18.42 -18.87
N TYR A 125 11.80 17.44 -19.57
CA TYR A 125 12.69 17.66 -20.71
C TYR A 125 12.08 18.57 -21.79
N ASP A 126 10.81 18.36 -22.10
CA ASP A 126 10.06 19.18 -23.07
C ASP A 126 9.39 20.36 -22.35
N PRO A 127 9.69 21.62 -22.75
CA PRO A 127 9.07 22.79 -22.14
C PRO A 127 7.56 22.82 -22.30
N TRP A 128 7.02 22.39 -23.45
CA TRP A 128 5.57 22.36 -23.67
C TRP A 128 4.92 21.35 -22.73
N VAL A 129 5.50 20.16 -22.59
CA VAL A 129 5.01 19.16 -21.64
C VAL A 129 5.07 19.70 -20.20
N THR A 130 6.14 20.40 -19.83
CA THR A 130 6.28 21.04 -18.51
C THR A 130 5.12 21.97 -18.19
N GLU A 131 4.74 22.84 -19.14
CA GLU A 131 3.63 23.79 -18.97
C GLU A 131 2.24 23.12 -18.98
N ASN A 132 2.10 21.94 -19.56
CA ASN A 132 0.85 21.23 -19.76
C ASN A 132 0.70 19.95 -18.92
N PHE A 133 1.69 19.60 -18.09
CA PHE A 133 1.68 18.44 -17.22
C PHE A 133 0.79 18.70 -16.01
N GLN A 134 -0.36 18.03 -15.96
CA GLN A 134 -1.39 18.25 -14.95
C GLN A 134 -1.17 17.38 -13.71
N VAL A 135 -1.81 17.74 -12.59
CA VAL A 135 -1.76 16.97 -11.34
C VAL A 135 -2.19 15.52 -11.56
N ARG A 136 -3.22 15.27 -12.35
CA ARG A 136 -3.67 13.91 -12.68
C ARG A 136 -2.65 13.09 -13.50
N ASP A 137 -1.69 13.73 -14.17
CA ASP A 137 -0.65 13.02 -14.93
C ASP A 137 0.43 12.43 -14.02
N ILE A 138 0.60 12.97 -12.82
CA ILE A 138 1.63 12.55 -11.87
C ILE A 138 1.56 11.04 -11.59
N MET A 139 0.35 10.53 -11.35
CA MET A 139 0.14 9.18 -10.83
C MET A 139 -0.50 8.21 -11.84
N SER A 140 -0.54 8.57 -13.12
CA SER A 140 -1.24 7.80 -14.16
C SER A 140 -0.35 7.12 -15.20
N HIS A 141 0.98 7.17 -15.00
CA HIS A 141 1.96 6.40 -15.78
C HIS A 141 1.96 6.66 -17.30
N HIS A 142 1.76 7.92 -17.73
CA HIS A 142 1.77 8.30 -19.15
C HIS A 142 2.68 9.51 -19.46
N THR A 143 3.78 9.63 -18.72
CA THR A 143 4.74 10.74 -18.85
C THR A 143 5.47 10.81 -20.20
N GLY A 144 5.47 9.72 -20.95
CA GLY A 144 6.29 9.54 -22.15
C GLY A 144 7.64 8.88 -21.87
N TRP A 145 8.03 8.66 -20.62
CA TRP A 145 9.25 7.91 -20.28
C TRP A 145 9.05 6.39 -20.53
N LYS A 146 10.14 5.64 -20.60
CA LYS A 146 10.06 4.17 -20.53
C LYS A 146 9.68 3.74 -19.10
N SER A 147 9.09 2.55 -18.97
CA SER A 147 8.81 1.98 -17.65
C SER A 147 10.07 1.86 -16.80
N TYR A 148 9.95 2.11 -15.50
CA TYR A 148 11.04 2.03 -14.50
C TYR A 148 12.21 2.96 -14.84
N CYS A 149 11.91 4.12 -15.43
CA CYS A 149 12.91 5.13 -15.73
C CYS A 149 13.45 5.71 -14.41
N LEU A 150 14.77 5.77 -14.26
CA LEU A 150 15.49 6.24 -13.07
C LEU A 150 15.49 5.29 -11.85
N ASP A 151 14.78 4.17 -11.87
CA ASP A 151 14.67 3.21 -10.74
C ASP A 151 16.05 2.72 -10.22
N ASP A 152 17.08 2.68 -11.08
CA ASP A 152 18.41 2.21 -10.69
C ASP A 152 19.22 3.28 -9.92
N LEU A 153 18.86 4.56 -10.01
CA LEU A 153 19.68 5.66 -9.49
C LEU A 153 19.77 5.69 -7.95
N PRO A 154 18.74 5.34 -7.17
CA PRO A 154 18.88 5.27 -5.72
C PRO A 154 20.00 4.34 -5.25
N ALA A 155 20.26 3.23 -5.97
CA ALA A 155 21.38 2.35 -5.67
C ALA A 155 22.74 3.03 -5.85
N TRP A 156 22.79 4.17 -6.54
CA TRP A 156 24.01 4.98 -6.76
C TRP A 156 24.03 6.22 -5.85
N GLY A 157 23.12 6.29 -4.88
CA GLY A 157 23.09 7.36 -3.86
C GLY A 157 22.25 8.58 -4.23
N TYR A 158 21.45 8.52 -5.31
CA TYR A 158 20.52 9.60 -5.64
C TYR A 158 19.30 9.54 -4.69
N ASP A 159 19.03 10.66 -4.05
CA ASP A 159 17.84 10.80 -3.20
C ASP A 159 16.62 11.33 -3.99
N ARG A 160 15.50 11.53 -3.29
CA ARG A 160 14.25 12.03 -3.86
C ARG A 160 14.41 13.39 -4.56
N ASP A 161 15.20 14.28 -3.96
CA ASP A 161 15.41 15.62 -4.51
C ASP A 161 16.30 15.60 -5.74
N ASP A 162 17.27 14.70 -5.78
CA ASP A 162 18.12 14.50 -6.95
C ASP A 162 17.31 13.92 -8.11
N LEU A 163 16.46 12.90 -7.84
CA LEU A 163 15.56 12.34 -8.85
C LEU A 163 14.64 13.41 -9.44
N TYR A 164 14.07 14.27 -8.59
CA TYR A 164 13.19 15.36 -9.04
C TYR A 164 13.91 16.33 -10.00
N LYS A 165 15.17 16.70 -9.72
CA LYS A 165 15.97 17.58 -10.60
C LYS A 165 16.27 16.92 -11.95
N LEU A 166 16.47 15.59 -11.96
CA LEU A 166 16.76 14.84 -13.17
C LEU A 166 15.59 14.79 -14.16
N PHE A 167 14.36 15.02 -13.73
CA PHE A 167 13.19 15.05 -14.62
C PHE A 167 13.36 16.02 -15.79
N ALA A 168 14.08 17.13 -15.57
CA ALA A 168 14.37 18.13 -16.61
C ALA A 168 15.28 17.63 -17.75
N VAL A 169 16.06 16.57 -17.50
CA VAL A 169 17.06 16.06 -18.47
C VAL A 169 16.70 14.69 -19.04
N VAL A 170 15.70 14.01 -18.48
CA VAL A 170 15.26 12.70 -18.98
C VAL A 170 14.49 12.86 -20.28
N ARG A 171 15.10 12.39 -21.37
CA ARG A 171 14.46 12.39 -22.69
C ARG A 171 13.31 11.38 -22.73
N PRO A 172 12.11 11.79 -23.20
CA PRO A 172 11.00 10.87 -23.34
C PRO A 172 11.28 9.84 -24.45
N THR A 173 10.79 8.62 -24.26
CA THR A 173 10.84 7.54 -25.25
C THR A 173 9.58 7.54 -26.11
N TYR A 174 8.49 8.02 -25.56
CA TYR A 174 7.16 8.10 -26.19
C TYR A 174 6.64 9.53 -26.13
N SER A 175 5.65 9.85 -26.95
CA SER A 175 4.95 11.12 -26.81
C SER A 175 4.14 11.16 -25.51
N PHE A 176 4.03 12.34 -24.90
CA PHE A 176 3.28 12.57 -23.68
C PHE A 176 1.82 12.08 -23.83
N ARG A 177 1.30 11.38 -22.81
CA ARG A 177 -0.06 10.82 -22.73
C ARG A 177 -0.40 9.77 -23.79
N THR A 178 0.54 9.23 -24.55
CA THR A 178 0.21 8.29 -25.64
C THR A 178 0.39 6.82 -25.26
N LYS A 179 1.13 6.52 -24.18
CA LYS A 179 1.44 5.15 -23.79
C LYS A 179 1.58 4.99 -22.29
N TYR A 180 1.03 3.90 -21.78
CA TYR A 180 1.30 3.45 -20.41
C TYR A 180 2.75 3.04 -20.26
N ALA A 181 3.42 3.60 -19.26
CA ALA A 181 4.79 3.28 -18.90
C ALA A 181 4.97 3.48 -17.38
N TYR A 182 4.96 2.39 -16.64
CA TYR A 182 4.99 2.41 -15.18
C TYR A 182 6.21 3.14 -14.63
N ASN A 183 6.00 4.09 -13.73
CA ASN A 183 7.07 4.93 -13.18
C ASN A 183 6.84 5.19 -11.68
N ASN A 184 7.86 4.98 -10.87
CA ASN A 184 7.84 5.18 -9.42
C ASN A 184 8.17 6.62 -9.05
N GLU A 185 9.16 7.21 -9.69
CA GLU A 185 9.76 8.50 -9.33
C GLU A 185 8.75 9.64 -9.43
N MET A 186 7.81 9.54 -10.37
CA MET A 186 6.82 10.60 -10.57
C MET A 186 5.91 10.79 -9.34
N TYR A 187 5.72 9.76 -8.52
CA TYR A 187 4.99 9.87 -7.24
C TYR A 187 5.67 10.81 -6.24
N THR A 188 6.95 11.09 -6.39
CA THR A 188 7.67 12.07 -5.57
C THR A 188 7.16 13.50 -5.81
N VAL A 189 6.60 13.79 -6.99
CA VAL A 189 5.97 15.09 -7.30
C VAL A 189 4.73 15.30 -6.45
N SER A 190 3.90 14.26 -6.26
CA SER A 190 2.73 14.35 -5.37
C SER A 190 3.17 14.63 -3.93
N ALA A 191 4.23 13.98 -3.45
CA ALA A 191 4.78 14.27 -2.13
C ALA A 191 5.24 15.73 -2.00
N LYS A 192 5.91 16.29 -3.01
CA LYS A 192 6.31 17.72 -2.99
C LYS A 192 5.11 18.68 -2.93
N ILE A 193 4.02 18.37 -3.61
CA ILE A 193 2.79 19.17 -3.49
C ILE A 193 2.24 19.04 -2.05
N ILE A 194 2.12 17.82 -1.53
CA ILE A 194 1.65 17.56 -0.17
C ILE A 194 2.50 18.32 0.86
N GLU A 195 3.82 18.18 0.78
CA GLU A 195 4.79 18.81 1.69
C GLU A 195 4.70 20.34 1.64
N LYS A 196 4.57 20.91 0.44
CA LYS A 196 4.44 22.35 0.27
C LYS A 196 3.18 22.93 0.94
N TYR A 197 2.05 22.27 0.78
CA TYR A 197 0.76 22.80 1.26
C TYR A 197 0.50 22.46 2.72
N THR A 198 0.95 21.30 3.19
CA THR A 198 0.76 20.90 4.60
C THR A 198 1.85 21.43 5.54
N GLY A 199 3.03 21.77 5.02
CA GLY A 199 4.21 22.10 5.82
C GLY A 199 4.80 20.88 6.56
N LYS A 200 4.36 19.66 6.22
CA LYS A 200 4.77 18.39 6.84
C LYS A 200 5.40 17.50 5.78
N SER A 201 6.32 16.64 6.20
CA SER A 201 6.83 15.58 5.32
C SER A 201 5.69 14.65 4.85
N TRP A 202 5.89 13.96 3.73
CA TRP A 202 4.95 12.94 3.28
C TRP A 202 4.67 11.88 4.35
N ASP A 203 5.71 11.48 5.10
CA ASP A 203 5.61 10.52 6.19
C ASP A 203 4.70 11.01 7.34
N GLU A 204 4.79 12.28 7.73
CA GLU A 204 3.93 12.88 8.75
C GLU A 204 2.50 13.11 8.25
N ALA A 205 2.37 13.61 7.02
CA ALA A 205 1.08 13.92 6.43
C ALA A 205 0.21 12.67 6.24
N ILE A 206 0.79 11.53 5.84
CA ILE A 206 0.04 10.28 5.65
C ILE A 206 -0.48 9.73 6.98
N VAL A 207 0.30 9.85 8.07
CA VAL A 207 -0.13 9.44 9.42
C VAL A 207 -1.30 10.30 9.88
N GLU A 208 -1.18 11.61 9.74
CA GLU A 208 -2.21 12.54 10.22
C GLU A 208 -3.51 12.46 9.43
N ARG A 209 -3.42 12.36 8.10
CA ARG A 209 -4.57 12.52 7.19
C ARG A 209 -5.20 11.21 6.74
N ILE A 210 -4.47 10.10 6.82
CA ILE A 210 -4.95 8.79 6.38
C ILE A 210 -4.95 7.81 7.55
N PHE A 211 -3.80 7.53 8.16
CA PHE A 211 -3.73 6.43 9.14
C PHE A 211 -4.52 6.74 10.41
N THR A 212 -4.41 7.94 10.96
CA THR A 212 -5.11 8.33 12.19
C THR A 212 -6.63 8.37 12.00
N PRO A 213 -7.19 9.07 10.99
CA PRO A 213 -8.64 9.11 10.80
C PRO A 213 -9.25 7.75 10.46
N LEU A 214 -8.51 6.86 9.79
CA LEU A 214 -8.95 5.51 9.45
C LEU A 214 -8.67 4.48 10.55
N GLU A 215 -8.16 4.91 11.71
CA GLU A 215 -7.76 4.01 12.81
C GLU A 215 -6.77 2.92 12.38
N MET A 216 -5.89 3.21 11.44
CA MET A 216 -4.84 2.34 10.94
C MET A 216 -3.63 2.38 11.89
N LYS A 217 -3.81 1.86 13.11
CA LYS A 217 -2.88 2.06 14.24
C LYS A 217 -1.55 1.34 14.11
N ASN A 218 -1.49 0.30 13.28
CA ASN A 218 -0.30 -0.50 13.02
C ASN A 218 0.33 -0.17 11.66
N SER A 219 -0.16 0.90 11.00
CA SER A 219 0.39 1.38 9.74
C SER A 219 1.40 2.49 9.97
N THR A 220 2.46 2.47 9.17
CA THR A 220 3.56 3.43 9.23
C THR A 220 4.21 3.54 7.86
N THR A 221 5.24 4.38 7.74
CA THR A 221 6.09 4.39 6.57
C THR A 221 7.41 3.69 6.83
N GLY A 222 8.03 3.16 5.79
CA GLY A 222 9.30 2.47 5.93
C GLY A 222 10.43 3.40 6.36
N ASN A 223 10.40 4.68 5.98
CA ASN A 223 11.37 5.67 6.45
C ASN A 223 11.40 5.79 7.98
N VAL A 224 10.23 5.63 8.61
CA VAL A 224 10.09 5.74 10.07
C VAL A 224 10.42 4.43 10.78
N SER A 225 10.02 3.28 10.24
CA SER A 225 10.00 2.06 11.04
C SER A 225 10.55 0.78 10.38
N PHE A 226 11.09 0.82 9.17
CA PHE A 226 11.56 -0.39 8.48
C PHE A 226 12.56 -1.24 9.28
N TYR A 227 13.43 -0.60 10.08
CA TYR A 227 14.40 -1.28 10.91
C TYR A 227 13.92 -1.52 12.36
N THR A 228 12.87 -0.85 12.79
CA THR A 228 12.40 -0.85 14.18
C THR A 228 11.08 -1.57 14.40
N ALA A 229 10.36 -1.92 13.32
CA ALA A 229 9.10 -2.64 13.41
C ALA A 229 9.33 -4.07 13.93
N GLU A 230 8.75 -4.37 15.10
CA GLU A 230 8.92 -5.66 15.78
C GLU A 230 8.12 -6.81 15.12
N ASN A 231 7.03 -6.48 14.43
CA ASN A 231 6.12 -7.46 13.82
C ASN A 231 6.12 -7.41 12.28
N LEU A 232 7.24 -6.95 11.69
CA LEU A 232 7.39 -6.88 10.24
C LEU A 232 7.74 -8.26 9.68
N ALA A 233 6.97 -8.72 8.70
CA ALA A 233 7.23 -9.98 8.01
C ALA A 233 8.59 -9.92 7.28
N GLN A 234 9.36 -11.01 7.41
CA GLN A 234 10.61 -11.19 6.69
C GLN A 234 10.35 -11.39 5.20
N GLY A 235 11.05 -10.64 4.35
CA GLY A 235 11.02 -10.84 2.91
C GLY A 235 11.76 -12.12 2.50
N TYR A 236 11.20 -12.85 1.54
CA TYR A 236 11.78 -14.09 0.99
C TYR A 236 11.84 -14.03 -0.52
N ARG A 237 12.69 -14.89 -1.10
CA ARG A 237 12.76 -15.12 -2.54
C ARG A 237 12.92 -16.61 -2.85
N MET A 238 12.44 -17.02 -3.99
CA MET A 238 12.69 -18.38 -4.51
C MET A 238 14.04 -18.41 -5.21
N ARG A 239 14.85 -19.44 -4.91
CA ARG A 239 16.08 -19.74 -5.63
C ARG A 239 16.06 -21.20 -6.09
N LYS A 240 16.49 -21.44 -7.31
CA LYS A 240 16.80 -22.81 -7.76
C LYS A 240 18.04 -23.29 -7.03
N ALA A 241 18.01 -24.50 -6.45
CA ALA A 241 19.19 -25.11 -5.84
C ALA A 241 20.22 -25.44 -6.94
N GLU A 242 21.51 -25.25 -6.63
CA GLU A 242 22.60 -25.38 -7.63
C GLU A 242 22.68 -26.75 -8.31
N ASP A 243 22.31 -27.82 -7.60
CA ASP A 243 22.45 -29.21 -8.07
C ASP A 243 21.13 -30.00 -8.22
N LYS A 244 19.98 -29.34 -8.10
CA LYS A 244 18.67 -30.01 -8.17
C LYS A 244 17.61 -29.11 -8.79
N ASP A 245 16.61 -29.70 -9.47
CA ASP A 245 15.41 -28.98 -9.89
C ASP A 245 14.49 -28.60 -8.71
N GLU A 246 15.08 -28.39 -7.55
CA GLU A 246 14.38 -28.02 -6.32
C GLU A 246 14.39 -26.50 -6.15
N ILE A 247 13.20 -25.93 -5.92
CA ILE A 247 13.04 -24.51 -5.59
C ILE A 247 13.06 -24.37 -4.07
N LYS A 248 14.02 -23.59 -3.56
CA LYS A 248 14.14 -23.24 -2.15
C LYS A 248 13.64 -21.83 -1.90
N VAL A 249 12.91 -21.65 -0.81
CA VAL A 249 12.53 -20.34 -0.27
C VAL A 249 13.63 -19.90 0.69
N VAL A 250 14.27 -18.77 0.38
CA VAL A 250 15.39 -18.25 1.18
C VAL A 250 15.11 -16.81 1.60
N PRO A 251 15.55 -16.39 2.80
CA PRO A 251 15.37 -15.01 3.24
C PRO A 251 16.10 -14.05 2.30
N ARG A 252 15.50 -12.85 2.12
CA ARG A 252 16.17 -11.73 1.47
C ARG A 252 17.22 -11.16 2.42
N THR A 253 18.43 -10.99 1.92
CA THR A 253 19.57 -10.44 2.66
C THR A 253 19.94 -9.02 2.21
N ASP A 254 19.23 -8.50 1.20
CA ASP A 254 19.41 -7.21 0.57
C ASP A 254 18.52 -6.11 1.23
N LYS A 255 18.44 -6.13 2.58
CA LYS A 255 17.55 -5.22 3.33
C LYS A 255 17.97 -3.76 3.17
N GLU A 256 19.27 -3.47 3.16
CA GLU A 256 19.82 -2.13 2.98
C GLU A 256 19.55 -1.59 1.57
N ASP A 257 19.78 -2.40 0.54
CA ASP A 257 19.52 -2.00 -0.85
C ASP A 257 18.02 -1.71 -1.05
N ALA A 258 17.15 -2.58 -0.48
CA ALA A 258 15.71 -2.38 -0.52
C ALA A 258 15.29 -1.10 0.21
N PHE A 259 15.87 -0.78 1.37
CA PHE A 259 15.60 0.44 2.11
C PHE A 259 16.03 1.67 1.31
N THR A 260 17.24 1.69 0.77
CA THR A 260 17.78 2.81 -0.01
C THR A 260 16.88 3.13 -1.20
N TRP A 261 16.50 2.10 -1.96
CA TRP A 261 15.61 2.27 -3.11
C TRP A 261 14.22 2.74 -2.70
N LEU A 262 13.60 2.07 -1.73
CA LEU A 262 12.25 2.39 -1.28
C LEU A 262 12.16 3.78 -0.65
N SER A 263 13.20 4.22 0.08
CA SER A 263 13.23 5.55 0.71
C SER A 263 13.21 6.68 -0.32
N ALA A 264 13.96 6.54 -1.41
CA ALA A 264 14.00 7.52 -2.48
C ALA A 264 12.63 7.70 -3.16
N VAL A 265 11.86 6.60 -3.28
CA VAL A 265 10.54 6.59 -3.94
C VAL A 265 9.41 6.25 -2.95
N ALA A 266 9.55 6.59 -1.67
CA ALA A 266 8.61 6.20 -0.61
C ALA A 266 7.12 6.44 -0.92
N PRO A 267 6.72 7.55 -1.56
CA PRO A 267 5.33 7.76 -1.98
C PRO A 267 4.79 6.72 -2.96
N ALA A 268 5.68 6.02 -3.67
CA ALA A 268 5.31 4.97 -4.61
C ALA A 268 5.29 3.56 -4.01
N GLY A 269 5.92 3.32 -2.83
CA GLY A 269 6.10 1.93 -2.42
C GLY A 269 6.48 1.64 -0.98
N PHE A 270 6.57 2.63 -0.08
CA PHE A 270 7.15 2.39 1.23
C PHE A 270 6.19 2.56 2.42
N VAL A 271 4.92 2.25 2.22
CA VAL A 271 3.98 2.05 3.34
C VAL A 271 4.16 0.64 3.91
N ILE A 272 4.15 0.55 5.22
CA ILE A 272 4.11 -0.67 6.02
C ILE A 272 2.74 -0.73 6.68
N SER A 273 2.00 -1.82 6.52
CA SER A 273 0.66 -1.94 7.05
C SER A 273 0.30 -3.39 7.40
N THR A 274 -0.82 -3.55 8.08
CA THR A 274 -1.42 -4.84 8.41
C THR A 274 -2.69 -5.07 7.62
N VAL A 275 -3.14 -6.31 7.50
CA VAL A 275 -4.43 -6.59 6.83
C VAL A 275 -5.62 -6.01 7.60
N GLU A 276 -5.51 -5.90 8.92
CA GLU A 276 -6.52 -5.25 9.78
C GLU A 276 -6.67 -3.77 9.42
N ASP A 277 -5.56 -3.04 9.34
CA ASP A 277 -5.56 -1.62 8.98
C ASP A 277 -6.00 -1.41 7.51
N MET A 278 -5.50 -2.25 6.60
CA MET A 278 -5.90 -2.20 5.19
C MET A 278 -7.40 -2.48 4.99
N ALA A 279 -8.03 -3.25 5.86
CA ALA A 279 -9.48 -3.42 5.83
C ALA A 279 -10.23 -2.10 6.11
N ASN A 280 -9.70 -1.21 6.95
CA ASN A 280 -10.28 0.12 7.17
C ASN A 280 -10.09 1.02 5.93
N TRP A 281 -8.92 0.96 5.28
CA TRP A 281 -8.70 1.62 3.99
C TRP A 281 -9.70 1.15 2.94
N VAL A 282 -9.95 -0.17 2.85
CA VAL A 282 -10.95 -0.73 1.92
C VAL A 282 -12.36 -0.27 2.26
N LYS A 283 -12.75 -0.24 3.56
CA LYS A 283 -14.07 0.26 3.98
C LYS A 283 -14.31 1.69 3.54
N MET A 284 -13.35 2.58 3.76
CA MET A 284 -13.42 3.98 3.35
C MET A 284 -13.62 4.11 1.83
N ASN A 285 -12.86 3.32 1.05
CA ASN A 285 -13.00 3.34 -0.42
C ASN A 285 -14.36 2.80 -0.88
N LEU A 286 -14.88 1.72 -0.29
CA LEU A 286 -16.22 1.20 -0.59
C LEU A 286 -17.35 2.17 -0.21
N ALA A 287 -17.11 3.05 0.77
CA ALA A 287 -18.03 4.09 1.21
C ALA A 287 -17.76 5.45 0.54
N HIS A 288 -17.08 5.48 -0.62
CA HIS A 288 -16.80 6.69 -1.39
C HIS A 288 -16.14 7.82 -0.60
N GLY A 289 -15.11 7.47 0.16
CA GLY A 289 -14.33 8.42 0.93
C GLY A 289 -14.81 8.64 2.36
N GLU A 290 -15.89 7.97 2.80
CA GLU A 290 -16.42 8.06 4.16
C GLU A 290 -15.90 6.90 5.05
N PHE A 291 -15.62 7.19 6.31
CA PHE A 291 -15.30 6.19 7.31
C PHE A 291 -15.98 6.54 8.64
N LYS A 292 -16.81 5.64 9.15
CA LYS A 292 -17.55 5.79 10.43
C LYS A 292 -18.34 7.10 10.53
N GLY A 293 -18.96 7.55 9.45
CA GLY A 293 -19.74 8.79 9.40
C GLY A 293 -18.91 10.06 9.22
N GLN A 294 -17.61 9.95 9.05
CA GLN A 294 -16.71 11.07 8.73
C GLN A 294 -16.25 10.98 7.28
N GLN A 295 -16.42 12.07 6.52
CA GLN A 295 -15.84 12.18 5.19
C GLN A 295 -14.33 12.43 5.31
N ILE A 296 -13.52 11.46 4.90
CA ILE A 296 -12.06 11.52 4.92
C ILE A 296 -11.51 12.15 3.62
N ILE A 297 -12.11 11.76 2.50
CA ILE A 297 -11.84 12.32 1.17
C ILE A 297 -13.19 12.75 0.61
N SER A 298 -13.32 13.97 0.10
CA SER A 298 -14.57 14.42 -0.52
C SER A 298 -15.01 13.45 -1.62
N ARG A 299 -16.31 13.32 -1.85
CA ARG A 299 -16.84 12.43 -2.90
C ARG A 299 -16.25 12.77 -4.26
N GLU A 300 -16.15 14.05 -4.58
CA GLU A 300 -15.59 14.53 -5.86
C GLU A 300 -14.14 14.06 -6.04
N ASN A 301 -13.28 14.28 -5.06
CA ASN A 301 -11.87 13.89 -5.13
C ASN A 301 -11.70 12.37 -5.05
N HIS A 302 -12.56 11.67 -4.28
CA HIS A 302 -12.55 10.22 -4.23
C HIS A 302 -12.92 9.59 -5.60
N ASP A 303 -13.96 10.08 -6.28
CA ASP A 303 -14.37 9.57 -7.58
C ASP A 303 -13.25 9.75 -8.63
N MET A 304 -12.45 10.83 -8.53
CA MET A 304 -11.28 11.05 -9.37
C MET A 304 -10.15 10.04 -9.17
N LEU A 305 -10.04 9.43 -7.98
CA LEU A 305 -9.05 8.37 -7.74
C LEU A 305 -9.26 7.16 -8.67
N PHE A 306 -10.50 6.89 -9.05
CA PHE A 306 -10.89 5.75 -9.88
C PHE A 306 -11.22 6.14 -11.33
N TYR A 307 -11.12 7.44 -11.67
CA TYR A 307 -11.39 7.87 -13.03
C TYR A 307 -10.27 7.44 -13.98
N PRO A 308 -10.57 6.65 -15.04
CA PRO A 308 -9.56 6.15 -15.98
C PRO A 308 -8.75 7.26 -16.63
N GLN A 309 -7.42 7.16 -16.59
CA GLN A 309 -6.49 8.13 -17.18
C GLN A 309 -5.70 7.56 -18.35
N THR A 310 -5.25 6.31 -18.22
CA THR A 310 -4.33 5.69 -19.19
C THR A 310 -4.78 4.27 -19.50
N ILE A 311 -4.91 3.94 -20.79
CA ILE A 311 -5.15 2.58 -21.23
C ILE A 311 -3.89 1.76 -21.02
N THR A 312 -3.95 0.68 -20.23
CA THR A 312 -2.81 -0.21 -19.94
C THR A 312 -2.75 -1.37 -20.92
N SER A 313 -3.89 -1.94 -21.25
CA SER A 313 -4.03 -3.01 -22.24
C SER A 313 -5.43 -2.98 -22.86
N CYS A 314 -5.52 -3.45 -24.08
CA CYS A 314 -6.78 -3.62 -24.80
C CYS A 314 -6.72 -4.99 -25.47
N THR A 315 -7.66 -5.85 -25.11
CA THR A 315 -7.89 -7.14 -25.77
C THR A 315 -9.33 -7.19 -26.28
N ASP A 316 -9.69 -8.19 -27.07
CA ASP A 316 -11.06 -8.38 -27.57
C ASP A 316 -12.08 -8.57 -26.42
N GLU A 317 -11.60 -8.95 -25.22
CA GLU A 317 -12.43 -9.27 -24.07
C GLU A 317 -12.36 -8.22 -22.95
N ARG A 318 -11.28 -7.42 -22.87
CA ARG A 318 -11.02 -6.48 -21.75
C ARG A 318 -10.35 -5.20 -22.18
N LEU A 319 -10.82 -4.10 -21.61
CA LEU A 319 -10.16 -2.79 -21.61
C LEU A 319 -9.70 -2.49 -20.19
N CYS A 320 -8.38 -2.59 -19.95
CA CYS A 320 -7.80 -2.25 -18.65
C CYS A 320 -7.25 -0.83 -18.71
N ASN A 321 -7.50 -0.06 -17.65
CA ASN A 321 -7.05 1.30 -17.49
C ASN A 321 -6.25 1.46 -16.20
N TYR A 322 -5.49 2.53 -16.11
CA TYR A 322 -4.87 2.99 -14.88
C TYR A 322 -5.44 4.37 -14.51
N ALA A 323 -5.75 4.53 -13.24
CA ALA A 323 -6.23 5.78 -12.65
C ALA A 323 -5.19 6.34 -11.68
N GLN A 324 -5.59 6.99 -10.60
CA GLN A 324 -4.67 7.57 -9.62
C GLN A 324 -4.20 6.48 -8.64
N GLY A 325 -3.21 5.67 -9.05
CA GLY A 325 -2.69 4.57 -8.25
C GLY A 325 -3.53 3.28 -8.27
N TRP A 326 -4.55 3.19 -9.14
CA TRP A 326 -5.46 2.07 -9.28
C TRP A 326 -5.46 1.50 -10.69
N THR A 327 -5.51 0.18 -10.80
CA THR A 327 -5.87 -0.50 -12.05
C THR A 327 -7.39 -0.66 -12.10
N ILE A 328 -8.00 -0.31 -13.22
CA ILE A 328 -9.44 -0.36 -13.46
C ILE A 328 -9.71 -1.32 -14.62
N GLU A 329 -10.58 -2.30 -14.39
CA GLU A 329 -11.01 -3.31 -15.38
C GLU A 329 -12.51 -3.25 -15.64
#